data_076396e2b48a18fe99fb1bb223fba222
#
_entry.id   076396e2b48a18fe99fb1bb223fba222
#
_cell.length_a   1.000
_cell.length_b   1.000
_cell.length_c   1.000
_cell.angle_alpha   90.00
_cell.angle_beta   90.00
_cell.angle_gamma   90.00
#
_symmetry.space_group_name_H-M   'P 1'
#
loop_
_entity.id
_entity.type
_entity.pdbx_description
1 polymer ?
#
loop_
_entity_poly.entity_id
_entity_poly.type
_entity_poly.pdbx_seq_one_letter_code
_entity_poly.pdbx_strand_id
1 'polypeptide(L)'
;MNVLKAKTITLFPHSGLSELQRKNSEANLKEIEGQSSRLLSFPRRLVLELTNACNLDCVMCGRDESDFSGNFLNIEYLKKLEHILKHIEEVTLFGWGEPTIHPKFAEILKFLNSHPVRKYFVTNGTTLHK
;
A
#
# COMPACT_ATOMS: atom_id res chain seq x y z
N MET A 1 -12.97 4.52 31.84
CA MET A 1 -12.74 3.72 30.61
C MET A 1 -11.30 3.99 30.15
N ASN A 2 -10.40 3.02 30.29
CA ASN A 2 -9.03 3.14 29.74
C ASN A 2 -9.13 3.02 28.22
N VAL A 3 -9.07 4.15 27.54
CA VAL A 3 -8.86 4.16 26.09
C VAL A 3 -7.47 3.55 25.86
N LEU A 4 -7.40 2.38 25.24
CA LEU A 4 -6.17 1.79 24.76
C LEU A 4 -5.51 2.82 23.84
N LYS A 5 -4.48 3.52 24.36
CA LYS A 5 -3.60 4.33 23.51
C LYS A 5 -2.93 3.37 22.53
N ALA A 6 -3.42 3.36 21.31
CA ALA A 6 -2.76 2.65 20.23
C ALA A 6 -1.32 3.21 20.16
N LYS A 7 -0.33 2.42 20.57
CA LYS A 7 1.06 2.78 20.32
C LYS A 7 1.22 2.84 18.81
N THR A 8 1.34 4.04 18.29
CA THR A 8 1.71 4.23 16.89
C THR A 8 3.10 3.61 16.73
N ILE A 9 3.14 2.40 16.22
CA ILE A 9 4.40 1.73 15.92
C ILE A 9 4.99 2.51 14.76
N THR A 10 6.02 3.30 15.03
CA THR A 10 6.87 3.88 13.98
C THR A 10 7.66 2.71 13.41
N LEU A 11 7.09 2.03 12.43
CA LEU A 11 7.69 0.83 11.82
C LEU A 11 9.03 1.13 11.13
N PHE A 12 9.33 2.42 10.91
CA PHE A 12 10.56 2.83 10.23
C PHE A 12 11.13 4.08 10.91
N PRO A 13 12.45 4.13 11.12
CA PRO A 13 13.10 5.35 11.56
C PRO A 13 12.83 6.46 10.53
N HIS A 14 12.60 7.69 10.99
CA HIS A 14 12.38 8.87 10.13
C HIS A 14 13.57 9.20 9.21
N SER A 15 14.73 8.52 9.41
CA SER A 15 15.88 8.59 8.53
C SER A 15 15.54 8.06 7.14
N GLY A 16 15.52 8.95 6.16
CA GLY A 16 15.24 8.60 4.76
C GLY A 16 13.88 9.08 4.22
N LEU A 17 13.04 9.69 5.04
CA LEU A 17 11.83 10.35 4.56
C LEU A 17 12.15 11.71 3.93
N SER A 18 11.47 12.03 2.83
CA SER A 18 11.49 13.39 2.29
C SER A 18 10.85 14.38 3.26
N GLU A 19 11.10 15.66 3.08
CA GLU A 19 10.49 16.70 3.91
C GLU A 19 8.96 16.68 3.86
N LEU A 20 8.37 16.42 2.67
CA LEU A 20 6.93 16.32 2.51
C LEU A 20 6.35 15.12 3.26
N GLN A 21 7.01 13.97 3.20
CA GLN A 21 6.60 12.78 3.94
C GLN A 21 6.67 13.01 5.45
N ARG A 22 7.76 13.61 5.94
CA ARG A 22 7.92 13.92 7.36
C ARG A 22 6.85 14.88 7.86
N LYS A 23 6.60 15.98 7.14
CA LYS A 23 5.54 16.95 7.49
C LYS A 23 4.16 16.30 7.53
N ASN A 24 3.86 15.46 6.53
CA ASN A 24 2.59 14.74 6.48
C ASN A 24 2.44 13.77 7.67
N SER A 25 3.49 13.04 8.01
CA SER A 25 3.48 12.08 9.12
C SER A 25 3.32 12.76 10.47
N GLU A 26 4.00 13.89 10.68
CA GLU A 26 3.86 14.69 11.89
C GLU A 26 2.44 15.26 12.04
N ALA A 27 1.85 15.76 10.95
CA ALA A 27 0.47 16.22 10.93
C ALA A 27 -0.51 15.09 11.25
N ASN A 28 -0.34 13.93 10.60
CA ASN A 28 -1.18 12.76 10.82
C ASN A 28 -1.13 12.27 12.27
N LEU A 29 0.06 12.23 12.88
CA LEU A 29 0.21 11.84 14.27
C LEU A 29 -0.50 12.81 15.22
N LYS A 30 -0.38 14.13 15.00
CA LYS A 30 -1.08 15.15 15.79
C LYS A 30 -2.60 15.02 15.67
N GLU A 31 -3.10 14.73 14.49
CA GLU A 31 -4.53 14.52 14.24
C GLU A 31 -5.04 13.27 14.97
N ILE A 32 -4.26 12.18 14.99
CA ILE A 32 -4.59 10.96 15.73
C ILE A 32 -4.57 11.22 17.24
N GLU A 33 -3.52 11.86 17.76
CA GLU A 33 -3.40 12.20 19.18
C GLU A 33 -4.51 13.15 19.64
N GLY A 34 -4.89 14.11 18.79
CA GLY A 34 -5.97 15.06 19.01
C GLY A 34 -7.35 14.49 18.77
N GLN A 35 -7.49 13.22 18.38
CA GLN A 35 -8.76 12.57 18.02
C GLN A 35 -9.59 13.39 17.02
N SER A 36 -8.91 13.98 16.04
CA SER A 36 -9.53 14.82 15.02
C SER A 36 -10.53 14.03 14.18
N SER A 37 -11.76 14.49 14.09
CA SER A 37 -12.77 13.89 13.20
C SER A 37 -12.60 14.29 11.74
N ARG A 38 -11.84 15.37 11.49
CA ARG A 38 -11.49 15.84 10.15
C ARG A 38 -9.98 15.82 9.98
N LEU A 39 -9.51 15.02 9.02
CA LEU A 39 -8.11 14.90 8.69
C LEU A 39 -7.75 15.83 7.54
N LEU A 40 -6.62 16.52 7.64
CA LEU A 40 -6.01 17.33 6.59
C LEU A 40 -4.77 16.63 6.02
N SER A 41 -4.19 15.70 6.79
CA SER A 41 -3.07 14.88 6.34
C SER A 41 -3.53 13.75 5.41
N PHE A 42 -2.61 13.28 4.57
CA PHE A 42 -2.77 12.02 3.84
C PHE A 42 -2.46 10.82 4.74
N PRO A 43 -2.97 9.62 4.44
CA PRO A 43 -2.56 8.41 5.13
C PRO A 43 -1.05 8.21 4.97
N ARG A 44 -0.38 7.65 5.99
CA ARG A 44 1.06 7.40 5.94
C ARG A 44 1.41 6.19 5.09
N ARG A 45 0.46 5.28 4.95
CA ARG A 45 0.61 4.03 4.20
C ARG A 45 -0.56 3.83 3.25
N LEU A 46 -0.27 3.30 2.08
CA LEU A 46 -1.26 2.92 1.08
C LEU A 46 -1.12 1.43 0.79
N VAL A 47 -2.21 0.70 0.88
CA VAL A 47 -2.29 -0.70 0.43
C VAL A 47 -3.04 -0.72 -0.90
N LEU A 48 -2.44 -1.33 -1.91
CA LEU A 48 -3.00 -1.45 -3.25
C LEU A 48 -3.12 -2.92 -3.63
N GLU A 49 -4.32 -3.35 -3.91
CA GLU A 49 -4.56 -4.62 -4.55
C GLU A 49 -4.44 -4.46 -6.06
N LEU A 50 -3.43 -5.09 -6.65
CA LEU A 50 -3.17 -5.00 -8.09
C LEU A 50 -4.07 -5.93 -8.90
N THR A 51 -4.50 -7.02 -8.29
CA THR A 51 -5.39 -7.99 -8.90
C THR A 51 -6.02 -8.88 -7.84
N ASN A 52 -7.22 -9.34 -8.08
CA ASN A 52 -7.85 -10.41 -7.30
C ASN A 52 -7.65 -11.78 -7.95
N ALA A 53 -6.92 -11.87 -9.07
CA ALA A 53 -6.50 -13.14 -9.67
C ALA A 53 -5.30 -13.72 -8.92
N CYS A 54 -5.22 -15.02 -8.78
CA CYS A 54 -4.08 -15.75 -8.25
C CYS A 54 -3.86 -17.02 -9.06
N ASN A 55 -2.60 -17.42 -9.20
CA ASN A 55 -2.20 -18.65 -9.87
C ASN A 55 -2.05 -19.84 -8.91
N LEU A 56 -2.42 -19.67 -7.63
CA LEU A 56 -2.50 -20.73 -6.64
C LEU A 56 -3.88 -20.75 -5.99
N ASP A 57 -4.27 -21.94 -5.54
CA ASP A 57 -5.45 -22.20 -4.74
C ASP A 57 -5.03 -22.78 -3.38
N CYS A 58 -4.63 -21.89 -2.46
CA CYS A 58 -4.12 -22.27 -1.15
C CYS A 58 -5.27 -22.63 -0.20
N VAL A 59 -5.19 -23.80 0.44
CA VAL A 59 -6.23 -24.32 1.35
C VAL A 59 -6.60 -23.33 2.47
N MET A 60 -5.63 -22.53 2.96
CA MET A 60 -5.88 -21.51 3.98
C MET A 60 -6.38 -20.18 3.44
N CYS A 61 -6.45 -19.99 2.14
CA CYS A 61 -6.91 -18.75 1.54
C CYS A 61 -8.43 -18.67 1.63
N GLY A 62 -8.94 -17.61 2.29
CA GLY A 62 -10.40 -17.39 2.36
C GLY A 62 -11.02 -16.89 1.06
N ARG A 63 -10.30 -16.99 -0.06
CA ARG A 63 -10.78 -16.62 -1.38
C ARG A 63 -11.74 -17.68 -1.89
N ASP A 64 -12.97 -17.28 -2.19
CA ASP A 64 -13.93 -18.12 -2.91
C ASP A 64 -13.78 -17.83 -4.41
N GLU A 65 -13.56 -18.85 -5.23
CA GLU A 65 -13.40 -18.70 -6.68
C GLU A 65 -14.60 -18.03 -7.36
N SER A 66 -15.80 -18.18 -6.79
CA SER A 66 -17.02 -17.57 -7.33
C SER A 66 -17.02 -16.03 -7.22
N ASP A 67 -16.29 -15.47 -6.28
CA ASP A 67 -16.30 -14.03 -5.97
C ASP A 67 -15.20 -13.26 -6.70
N PHE A 68 -14.21 -13.93 -7.32
CA PHE A 68 -13.04 -13.32 -7.90
C PHE A 68 -13.00 -13.43 -9.42
N SER A 69 -13.37 -12.35 -10.08
CA SER A 69 -13.46 -12.23 -11.54
C SER A 69 -12.12 -12.16 -12.28
N GLY A 70 -10.98 -12.20 -11.55
CA GLY A 70 -9.66 -12.09 -12.17
C GLY A 70 -9.36 -10.69 -12.73
N ASN A 71 -9.87 -9.65 -12.09
CA ASN A 71 -9.66 -8.27 -12.51
C ASN A 71 -8.25 -7.77 -12.20
N PHE A 72 -7.75 -6.88 -13.03
CA PHE A 72 -6.46 -6.22 -12.89
C PHE A 72 -6.64 -4.72 -12.73
N LEU A 73 -5.90 -4.12 -11.79
CA LEU A 73 -5.90 -2.67 -11.59
C LEU A 73 -5.38 -1.96 -12.84
N ASN A 74 -6.17 -1.03 -13.37
CA ASN A 74 -5.67 -0.20 -14.45
C ASN A 74 -4.64 0.81 -13.89
N ILE A 75 -3.45 0.82 -14.49
CA ILE A 75 -2.34 1.71 -14.08
C ILE A 75 -2.72 3.20 -14.12
N GLU A 76 -3.69 3.58 -14.94
CA GLU A 76 -4.17 4.96 -15.00
C GLU A 76 -4.84 5.40 -13.68
N TYR A 77 -5.43 4.48 -12.92
CA TYR A 77 -5.91 4.80 -11.57
C TYR A 77 -4.76 5.06 -10.61
N LEU A 78 -3.67 4.31 -10.73
CA LEU A 78 -2.47 4.53 -9.92
C LEU A 78 -1.84 5.90 -10.22
N LYS A 79 -1.77 6.30 -11.48
CA LYS A 79 -1.27 7.62 -11.87
C LYS A 79 -2.10 8.77 -11.28
N LYS A 80 -3.42 8.60 -11.12
CA LYS A 80 -4.27 9.59 -10.43
C LYS A 80 -3.90 9.80 -8.97
N LEU A 81 -3.22 8.83 -8.34
CA LEU A 81 -2.76 8.92 -6.95
C LEU A 81 -1.37 9.58 -6.83
N GLU A 82 -0.75 10.00 -7.93
CA GLU A 82 0.60 10.56 -7.94
C GLU A 82 0.77 11.72 -6.96
N HIS A 83 -0.25 12.58 -6.85
CA HIS A 83 -0.22 13.71 -5.93
C HIS A 83 -0.13 13.28 -4.46
N ILE A 84 -0.57 12.06 -4.11
CA ILE A 84 -0.49 11.49 -2.77
C ILE A 84 0.88 10.84 -2.53
N LEU A 85 1.45 10.18 -3.55
CA LEU A 85 2.67 9.37 -3.42
C LEU A 85 3.88 10.13 -2.88
N LYS A 86 3.96 11.43 -3.08
CA LYS A 86 5.04 12.27 -2.53
C LYS A 86 4.91 12.56 -1.03
N HIS A 87 3.74 12.31 -0.44
CA HIS A 87 3.44 12.59 0.95
C HIS A 87 3.41 11.35 1.83
N ILE A 88 3.11 10.18 1.26
CA ILE A 88 3.03 8.92 2.00
C ILE A 88 4.39 8.25 2.13
N GLU A 89 4.57 7.46 3.19
CA GLU A 89 5.82 6.78 3.49
C GLU A 89 5.97 5.47 2.72
N GLU A 90 4.86 4.75 2.54
CA GLU A 90 4.87 3.36 2.08
C GLU A 90 3.71 3.02 1.16
N VAL A 91 4.00 2.25 0.15
CA VAL A 91 3.02 1.53 -0.66
C VAL A 91 3.26 0.03 -0.52
N THR A 92 2.23 -0.69 -0.09
CA THR A 92 2.23 -2.15 -0.04
C THR A 92 1.33 -2.69 -1.13
N LEU A 93 1.89 -3.51 -2.01
CA LEU A 93 1.14 -4.21 -3.05
C LEU A 93 0.68 -5.56 -2.48
N PHE A 94 -0.53 -5.60 -1.98
CA PHE A 94 -1.09 -6.73 -1.28
C PHE A 94 -2.60 -6.77 -1.45
N GLY A 95 -3.15 -7.97 -1.56
CA GLY A 95 -4.58 -8.24 -1.63
C GLY A 95 -4.86 -9.73 -1.69
N TRP A 96 -6.00 -10.10 -2.23
CA TRP A 96 -6.41 -11.50 -2.38
C TRP A 96 -5.68 -12.21 -3.52
N GLY A 97 -5.26 -11.48 -4.53
CA GLY A 97 -4.57 -12.04 -5.69
C GLY A 97 -3.05 -12.08 -5.54
N GLU A 98 -2.39 -12.63 -6.56
CA GLU A 98 -0.92 -12.63 -6.68
C GLU A 98 -0.47 -11.42 -7.49
N PRO A 99 0.19 -10.42 -6.90
CA PRO A 99 0.53 -9.18 -7.61
C PRO A 99 1.47 -9.39 -8.81
N THR A 100 2.33 -10.41 -8.76
CA THR A 100 3.35 -10.65 -9.79
C THR A 100 2.78 -11.22 -11.10
N ILE A 101 1.52 -11.72 -11.10
CA ILE A 101 0.85 -12.11 -12.35
C ILE A 101 0.19 -10.93 -13.07
N HIS A 102 0.20 -9.74 -12.46
CA HIS A 102 -0.34 -8.56 -13.12
C HIS A 102 0.46 -8.27 -14.41
N PRO A 103 -0.17 -8.16 -15.59
CA PRO A 103 0.55 -8.03 -16.87
C PRO A 103 1.44 -6.79 -16.96
N LYS A 104 1.13 -5.76 -16.16
CA LYS A 104 1.91 -4.52 -16.06
C LYS A 104 2.65 -4.38 -14.73
N PHE A 105 2.95 -5.47 -14.03
CA PHE A 105 3.61 -5.42 -12.73
C PHE A 105 4.93 -4.64 -12.77
N ALA A 106 5.79 -4.93 -13.76
CA ALA A 106 7.06 -4.21 -13.93
C ALA A 106 6.86 -2.71 -14.22
N GLU A 107 5.84 -2.33 -15.01
CA GLU A 107 5.50 -0.93 -15.29
C GLU A 107 5.04 -0.21 -14.01
N ILE A 108 4.21 -0.89 -13.19
CA ILE A 108 3.76 -0.38 -11.89
C ILE A 108 4.95 -0.16 -10.94
N LEU A 109 5.85 -1.12 -10.83
CA LEU A 109 7.06 -0.97 -10.01
C LEU A 109 7.93 0.17 -10.51
N LYS A 110 8.12 0.31 -11.83
CA LYS A 110 8.87 1.42 -12.42
C LYS A 110 8.23 2.77 -12.09
N PHE A 111 6.91 2.87 -12.20
CA PHE A 111 6.17 4.07 -11.82
C PHE A 111 6.34 4.40 -10.33
N LEU A 112 6.18 3.43 -9.44
CA LEU A 112 6.37 3.64 -8.01
C LEU A 112 7.84 3.98 -7.65
N ASN A 113 8.81 3.50 -8.44
CA ASN A 113 10.22 3.81 -8.24
C ASN A 113 10.61 5.26 -8.56
N SER A 114 9.78 5.98 -9.33
CA SER A 114 9.96 7.41 -9.57
C SER A 114 9.51 8.30 -8.39
N HIS A 115 8.96 7.70 -7.34
CA HIS A 115 8.46 8.39 -6.16
C HIS A 115 9.26 7.99 -4.91
N PRO A 116 9.37 8.86 -3.89
CA PRO A 116 10.16 8.60 -2.68
C PRO A 116 9.46 7.66 -1.69
N VAL A 117 8.56 6.79 -2.15
CA VAL A 117 7.83 5.84 -1.31
C VAL A 117 8.61 4.55 -1.12
N ARG A 118 8.55 3.95 0.06
CA ARG A 118 8.96 2.56 0.25
C ARG A 118 7.93 1.63 -0.38
N LYS A 119 8.43 0.56 -0.99
CA LYS A 119 7.62 -0.39 -1.72
C LYS A 119 7.76 -1.78 -1.12
N TYR A 120 6.63 -2.38 -0.81
CA TYR A 120 6.54 -3.77 -0.40
C TYR A 120 5.52 -4.48 -1.27
N PHE A 121 5.73 -5.76 -1.49
CA PHE A 121 4.71 -6.63 -2.04
C PHE A 121 4.76 -7.99 -1.35
N VAL A 122 3.60 -8.60 -1.26
CA VAL A 122 3.47 -9.97 -0.77
C VAL A 122 3.21 -10.85 -1.97
N THR A 123 3.99 -11.91 -2.11
CA THR A 123 3.94 -12.82 -3.26
C THR A 123 4.07 -14.27 -2.82
N ASN A 124 3.44 -15.15 -3.57
CA ASN A 124 3.66 -16.60 -3.42
C ASN A 124 5.00 -17.06 -4.05
N GLY A 125 5.71 -16.18 -4.72
CA GLY A 125 7.05 -16.40 -5.27
C GLY A 125 7.12 -17.25 -6.53
N THR A 126 6.02 -17.79 -7.04
CA THR A 126 6.04 -18.74 -8.16
C THR A 126 6.47 -18.15 -9.50
N THR A 127 6.43 -16.82 -9.63
CA THR A 127 6.78 -16.11 -10.87
C THR A 127 8.09 -15.33 -10.80
N LEU A 128 8.77 -15.32 -9.65
CA LEU A 128 9.99 -14.52 -9.44
C LEU A 128 11.23 -15.00 -10.20
N HIS A 129 11.18 -16.17 -10.82
CA HIS A 129 12.28 -16.75 -11.60
C HIS A 129 12.12 -16.54 -13.12
N LYS A 130 11.07 -15.87 -13.52
CA LYS A 130 10.79 -15.51 -14.92
C LYS A 130 11.18 -14.07 -15.17
#